data_f1c3c50048c663f052599731bc77e3ca
#
_entry.id   f1c3c50048c663f052599731bc77e3ca
#
_cell.length_a   1.000
_cell.length_b   1.000
_cell.length_c   1.000
_cell.angle_alpha   90.00
_cell.angle_beta   90.00
_cell.angle_gamma   90.00
#
_symmetry.space_group_name_H-M   'P 1'
#
loop_
_entity.id
_entity.type
_entity.pdbx_description
1 polymer ?
#
loop_
_entity_poly.entity_id
_entity_poly.type
_entity_poly.pdbx_seq_one_letter_code
_entity_poly.pdbx_strand_id
1 'polypeptide(L)'
;MGKEPRDGGADVEAVYARGQSGNYPDPYLTPQDLRDLLDRCQGGDKLICNIEAYEIDGEFDIPRIDLGLYAGGVSELVRRWDERLAETTDFIESLLDAVAEEQNPIMFIVWLDKRASA
;
A
#
# COMPACT_ATOMS: atom_id res chain seq x y z
N MET A 1 -26.86 14.49 -3.92
CA MET A 1 -26.40 14.25 -4.20
C MET A 1 -25.91 13.29 -4.25
N GLY A 2 -26.20 13.00 -4.58
CA GLY A 2 -25.71 11.88 -4.56
C GLY A 2 -24.37 11.84 -4.43
N LYS A 3 -23.94 10.94 -4.07
CA LYS A 3 -22.70 10.83 -4.00
C LYS A 3 -22.20 10.41 -5.23
N GLU A 4 -21.34 10.97 -5.70
CA GLU A 4 -20.75 10.62 -6.89
C GLU A 4 -19.90 9.40 -6.73
N PRO A 5 -19.58 8.69 -7.79
CA PRO A 5 -18.69 7.56 -7.70
C PRO A 5 -17.36 7.98 -7.13
N ARG A 6 -16.78 7.14 -6.34
CA ARG A 6 -15.51 7.42 -5.78
C ARG A 6 -14.46 7.39 -6.85
N ASP A 7 -13.64 8.38 -6.81
CA ASP A 7 -12.48 8.42 -7.64
C ASP A 7 -11.35 7.79 -6.86
N GLY A 8 -10.86 6.63 -7.30
CA GLY A 8 -9.80 5.92 -6.60
C GLY A 8 -8.60 6.80 -6.36
N GLY A 9 -8.28 7.70 -7.30
CA GLY A 9 -7.17 8.61 -7.12
C GLY A 9 -7.37 9.54 -5.95
N ALA A 10 -8.54 10.17 -5.88
CA ALA A 10 -8.83 11.11 -4.79
C ALA A 10 -8.88 10.40 -3.45
N ASP A 11 -9.47 9.22 -3.40
CA ASP A 11 -9.53 8.46 -2.16
C ASP A 11 -8.15 8.02 -1.70
N VAL A 12 -7.31 7.64 -2.65
CA VAL A 12 -5.94 7.24 -2.37
C VAL A 12 -5.16 8.43 -1.81
N GLU A 13 -5.32 9.61 -2.39
CA GLU A 13 -4.65 10.81 -1.90
C GLU A 13 -5.03 11.11 -0.46
N ALA A 14 -6.29 10.88 -0.11
CA ALA A 14 -6.75 11.12 1.26
C ALA A 14 -6.02 10.23 2.26
N VAL A 15 -5.70 9.00 1.88
CA VAL A 15 -4.95 8.12 2.76
C VAL A 15 -3.53 8.63 2.94
N TYR A 16 -2.88 9.02 1.84
CA TYR A 16 -1.52 9.55 1.93
C TYR A 16 -1.46 10.82 2.77
N ALA A 17 -2.51 11.63 2.74
CA ALA A 17 -2.54 12.87 3.53
C ALA A 17 -2.51 12.60 5.03
N ARG A 18 -2.86 11.40 5.46
CA ARG A 18 -2.78 11.01 6.87
C ARG A 18 -1.41 10.48 7.26
N GLY A 19 -0.53 10.28 6.27
CA GLY A 19 0.77 9.69 6.52
C GLY A 19 1.63 10.56 7.41
N GLN A 20 2.51 9.93 8.16
CA GLN A 20 3.36 10.59 9.13
C GLN A 20 4.74 10.85 8.55
N SER A 21 5.35 11.95 8.96
CA SER A 21 6.72 12.24 8.59
C SER A 21 7.66 11.27 9.31
N GLY A 22 8.69 10.83 8.60
CA GLY A 22 9.69 9.94 9.17
C GLY A 22 11.05 10.29 8.64
N ASN A 23 11.94 9.31 8.58
CA ASN A 23 13.31 9.51 8.13
C ASN A 23 13.44 9.58 6.61
N TYR A 24 12.34 9.35 5.89
CA TYR A 24 12.32 9.37 4.44
C TYR A 24 11.35 10.44 3.95
N PRO A 25 11.49 10.90 2.70
CA PRO A 25 10.60 11.95 2.20
C PRO A 25 9.16 11.50 2.00
N ASP A 26 8.95 10.21 1.75
CA ASP A 26 7.60 9.70 1.55
C ASP A 26 6.89 9.48 2.89
N PRO A 27 5.57 9.62 2.94
CA PRO A 27 4.86 9.45 4.21
C PRO A 27 4.84 8.01 4.68
N TYR A 28 4.91 7.85 5.99
CA TYR A 28 4.76 6.55 6.64
C TYR A 28 3.30 6.28 6.90
N LEU A 29 2.81 5.14 6.45
CA LEU A 29 1.43 4.72 6.65
C LEU A 29 1.37 3.63 7.71
N THR A 30 0.33 3.69 8.54
CA THR A 30 0.10 2.65 9.55
C THR A 30 -0.49 1.41 8.88
N PRO A 31 -0.53 0.27 9.59
CA PRO A 31 -1.24 -0.90 9.06
C PRO A 31 -2.70 -0.62 8.72
N GLN A 32 -3.37 0.21 9.52
CA GLN A 32 -4.75 0.56 9.23
C GLN A 32 -4.84 1.41 7.96
N ASP A 33 -3.90 2.33 7.76
CA ASP A 33 -3.84 3.12 6.54
C ASP A 33 -3.60 2.23 5.32
N LEU A 34 -2.75 1.21 5.46
CA LEU A 34 -2.50 0.27 4.38
C LEU A 34 -3.76 -0.52 4.04
N ARG A 35 -4.51 -0.94 5.05
CA ARG A 35 -5.80 -1.61 4.85
C ARG A 35 -6.77 -0.69 4.10
N ASP A 36 -6.86 0.55 4.54
CA ASP A 36 -7.73 1.53 3.92
C ASP A 36 -7.35 1.78 2.47
N LEU A 37 -6.04 1.89 2.22
CA LEU A 37 -5.53 2.11 0.87
C LEU A 37 -5.87 0.92 -0.03
N LEU A 38 -5.71 -0.29 0.48
CA LEU A 38 -6.03 -1.50 -0.27
C LEU A 38 -7.51 -1.52 -0.64
N ASP A 39 -8.38 -1.18 0.31
CA ASP A 39 -9.81 -1.14 0.06
C ASP A 39 -10.16 -0.13 -1.03
N ARG A 40 -9.49 1.02 -1.02
CA ARG A 40 -9.77 2.07 -2.00
C ARG A 40 -9.22 1.75 -3.38
N CYS A 41 -8.30 0.81 -3.48
CA CYS A 41 -7.80 0.35 -4.78
C CYS A 41 -8.78 -0.59 -5.47
N GLN A 42 -9.72 -1.17 -4.73
CA GLN A 42 -10.66 -2.12 -5.31
C GLN A 42 -11.60 -1.40 -6.27
N GLY A 43 -11.66 -1.90 -7.49
CA GLY A 43 -12.54 -1.31 -8.51
C GLY A 43 -12.04 -0.01 -9.11
N GLY A 44 -10.88 0.47 -8.70
CA GLY A 44 -10.32 1.71 -9.23
C GLY A 44 -9.25 1.46 -10.28
N ASP A 45 -8.48 2.50 -10.55
CA ASP A 45 -7.41 2.44 -11.55
C ASP A 45 -6.01 2.42 -10.93
N LYS A 46 -5.92 2.16 -9.63
CA LYS A 46 -4.64 2.09 -8.93
C LYS A 46 -4.50 0.74 -8.26
N LEU A 47 -3.26 0.27 -8.14
CA LEU A 47 -2.98 -0.89 -7.31
C LEU A 47 -1.65 -0.68 -6.62
N ILE A 48 -1.52 -1.30 -5.46
CA ILE A 48 -0.28 -1.23 -4.68
C ILE A 48 0.73 -2.16 -5.33
N CYS A 49 1.85 -1.62 -5.77
CA CYS A 49 2.86 -2.41 -6.47
C CYS A 49 4.14 -2.58 -5.65
N ASN A 50 4.35 -1.75 -4.65
CA ASN A 50 5.58 -1.82 -3.88
C ASN A 50 5.33 -1.34 -2.47
N ILE A 51 5.83 -2.06 -1.49
CA ILE A 51 5.73 -1.70 -0.08
C ILE A 51 7.10 -1.89 0.55
N GLU A 52 7.57 -0.85 1.25
CA GLU A 52 8.71 -0.98 2.15
C GLU A 52 8.20 -0.87 3.57
N ALA A 53 8.58 -1.83 4.40
CA ALA A 53 8.14 -1.87 5.79
C ALA A 53 9.30 -1.51 6.71
N TYR A 54 8.98 -0.79 7.78
CA TYR A 54 9.95 -0.38 8.77
C TYR A 54 9.40 -0.66 10.15
N GLU A 55 10.22 -1.29 10.97
CA GLU A 55 9.91 -1.49 12.37
C GLU A 55 10.39 -0.28 13.14
N ILE A 56 9.50 0.33 13.92
CA ILE A 56 9.82 1.54 14.67
C ILE A 56 10.23 1.12 16.07
N ASP A 57 11.51 1.33 16.39
CA ASP A 57 12.06 0.97 17.70
C ASP A 57 12.72 2.22 18.27
N GLY A 58 11.97 2.96 19.08
CA GLY A 58 12.43 4.24 19.60
C GLY A 58 12.63 5.22 18.46
N GLU A 59 13.86 5.70 18.30
CA GLU A 59 14.18 6.63 17.22
C GLU A 59 14.73 5.92 15.99
N PHE A 60 14.75 4.59 15.99
CA PHE A 60 15.28 3.83 14.86
C PHE A 60 14.17 3.30 13.99
N ASP A 61 14.37 3.42 12.69
CA ASP A 61 13.49 2.85 11.68
C ASP A 61 14.24 1.68 11.05
N ILE A 62 13.87 0.48 11.43
CA ILE A 62 14.59 -0.74 11.03
C ILE A 62 13.91 -1.32 9.80
N PRO A 63 14.60 -1.39 8.65
CA PRO A 63 13.97 -1.98 7.45
C PRO A 63 13.60 -3.44 7.68
N ARG A 64 12.41 -3.80 7.26
CA ARG A 64 11.89 -5.16 7.39
C ARG A 64 11.56 -5.67 5.99
N ILE A 65 12.57 -6.21 5.31
CA ILE A 65 12.41 -6.70 3.95
C ILE A 65 11.43 -7.86 3.90
N ASP A 66 11.36 -8.63 4.97
CA ASP A 66 10.45 -9.77 5.08
C ASP A 66 8.98 -9.36 5.10
N LEU A 67 8.69 -8.09 5.36
CA LEU A 67 7.33 -7.57 5.40
C LEU A 67 7.04 -6.62 4.22
N GLY A 68 7.82 -6.71 3.16
CA GLY A 68 7.65 -5.87 2.00
C GLY A 68 6.96 -6.56 0.83
N LEU A 69 6.63 -5.76 -0.18
CA LEU A 69 6.07 -6.25 -1.44
C LEU A 69 6.81 -5.57 -2.58
N TYR A 70 7.25 -6.35 -3.54
CA TYR A 70 8.06 -5.83 -4.64
C TYR A 70 7.53 -6.39 -5.96
N ALA A 71 6.44 -5.80 -6.45
CA ALA A 71 5.71 -6.32 -7.61
C ALA A 71 5.59 -5.28 -8.74
N GLY A 72 6.50 -4.31 -8.78
CA GLY A 72 6.43 -3.25 -9.78
C GLY A 72 7.37 -3.41 -10.96
N GLY A 73 7.79 -4.63 -11.28
CA GLY A 73 8.73 -4.83 -12.37
C GLY A 73 8.08 -4.76 -13.74
N VAL A 74 8.93 -4.70 -14.78
CA VAL A 74 8.45 -4.61 -16.15
C VAL A 74 7.57 -5.80 -16.52
N SER A 75 7.91 -6.99 -16.01
CA SER A 75 7.11 -8.18 -16.31
C SER A 75 5.69 -8.07 -15.81
N GLU A 76 5.44 -7.24 -14.80
CA GLU A 76 4.08 -7.06 -14.30
C GLU A 76 3.22 -6.24 -15.24
N LEU A 77 3.83 -5.40 -16.08
CA LEU A 77 3.06 -4.53 -16.97
C LEU A 77 2.31 -5.29 -18.04
N VAL A 78 2.73 -6.53 -18.34
CA VAL A 78 2.06 -7.35 -19.34
C VAL A 78 1.02 -8.27 -18.74
N ARG A 79 0.87 -8.28 -17.44
CA ARG A 79 -0.12 -9.11 -16.77
C ARG A 79 -1.47 -8.41 -16.73
N ARG A 80 -2.54 -9.17 -16.62
CA ARG A 80 -3.88 -8.61 -16.52
C ARG A 80 -4.03 -7.86 -15.21
N TRP A 81 -4.69 -6.71 -15.28
CA TRP A 81 -4.86 -5.84 -14.13
C TRP A 81 -5.62 -6.55 -12.99
N ASP A 82 -6.70 -7.24 -13.32
CA ASP A 82 -7.51 -7.88 -12.29
C ASP A 82 -6.76 -9.02 -11.61
N GLU A 83 -5.90 -9.72 -12.33
CA GLU A 83 -5.07 -10.76 -11.73
C GLU A 83 -4.04 -10.16 -10.78
N ARG A 84 -3.39 -9.07 -11.20
CA ARG A 84 -2.43 -8.38 -10.35
C ARG A 84 -3.10 -7.86 -9.09
N LEU A 85 -4.28 -7.26 -9.24
CA LEU A 85 -5.00 -6.70 -8.11
C LEU A 85 -5.39 -7.79 -7.11
N ALA A 86 -5.87 -8.92 -7.60
CA ALA A 86 -6.28 -10.03 -6.73
C ALA A 86 -5.08 -10.59 -5.96
N GLU A 87 -3.96 -10.80 -6.64
CA GLU A 87 -2.75 -11.34 -5.99
C GLU A 87 -2.19 -10.38 -4.97
N THR A 88 -2.16 -9.10 -5.32
CA THR A 88 -1.67 -8.08 -4.40
C THR A 88 -2.56 -7.97 -3.18
N THR A 89 -3.86 -8.04 -3.38
CA THR A 89 -4.82 -8.00 -2.27
C THR A 89 -4.59 -9.17 -1.32
N ASP A 90 -4.47 -10.38 -1.85
CA ASP A 90 -4.23 -11.56 -1.02
C ASP A 90 -2.92 -11.45 -0.26
N PHE A 91 -1.88 -10.97 -0.95
CA PHE A 91 -0.57 -10.82 -0.31
C PHE A 91 -0.64 -9.82 0.83
N ILE A 92 -1.28 -8.67 0.60
CA ILE A 92 -1.34 -7.63 1.62
C ILE A 92 -2.19 -8.05 2.80
N GLU A 93 -3.25 -8.81 2.57
CA GLU A 93 -4.05 -9.34 3.68
C GLU A 93 -3.21 -10.27 4.56
N SER A 94 -2.41 -11.14 3.95
CA SER A 94 -1.48 -11.98 4.70
C SER A 94 -0.42 -11.16 5.41
N LEU A 95 0.07 -10.12 4.76
CA LEU A 95 1.07 -9.22 5.35
C LEU A 95 0.51 -8.54 6.59
N LEU A 96 -0.72 -8.06 6.52
CA LEU A 96 -1.34 -7.39 7.67
C LEU A 96 -1.53 -8.35 8.83
N ASP A 97 -1.85 -9.61 8.56
CA ASP A 97 -1.93 -10.62 9.61
C ASP A 97 -0.56 -10.83 10.26
N ALA A 98 0.49 -10.89 9.47
CA ALA A 98 1.84 -11.05 10.02
C ALA A 98 2.25 -9.85 10.84
N VAL A 99 1.91 -8.65 10.39
CA VAL A 99 2.26 -7.43 11.09
C VAL A 99 1.56 -7.34 12.43
N ALA A 100 0.35 -7.88 12.55
CA ALA A 100 -0.38 -7.87 13.81
C ALA A 100 0.32 -8.66 14.91
N GLU A 101 1.25 -9.55 14.55
CA GLU A 101 2.00 -10.34 15.51
C GLU A 101 3.29 -9.66 15.96
N GLU A 102 3.66 -8.54 15.37
CA GLU A 102 4.90 -7.84 15.71
C GLU A 102 4.75 -7.07 17.02
N GLN A 103 5.82 -7.01 17.79
CA GLN A 103 5.78 -6.31 19.08
C GLN A 103 5.94 -4.81 18.92
N ASN A 104 6.77 -4.39 17.98
CA ASN A 104 6.96 -2.97 17.72
C ASN A 104 6.06 -2.53 16.56
N PRO A 105 5.71 -1.25 16.51
CA PRO A 105 4.90 -0.76 15.39
C PRO A 105 5.62 -0.95 14.07
N ILE A 106 4.86 -1.34 13.05
CA ILE A 106 5.35 -1.44 11.68
C ILE A 106 4.70 -0.32 10.88
N MET A 107 5.52 0.42 10.15
CA MET A 107 5.03 1.50 9.29
C MET A 107 5.45 1.20 7.86
N PHE A 108 4.74 1.75 6.90
CA PHE A 108 4.90 1.41 5.50
C PHE A 108 5.08 2.63 4.63
N ILE A 109 5.96 2.50 3.64
CA ILE A 109 6.01 3.41 2.50
C ILE A 109 5.49 2.61 1.31
N VAL A 110 4.55 3.18 0.57
CA VAL A 110 3.78 2.45 -0.43
C VAL A 110 3.83 3.18 -1.77
N TRP A 111 4.01 2.42 -2.84
CA TRP A 111 3.97 2.95 -4.20
C TRP A 111 2.84 2.28 -4.96
N LEU A 112 2.25 3.04 -5.87
CA LEU A 112 1.09 2.61 -6.64
C LEU A 112 1.40 2.60 -8.13
N ASP A 113 0.85 1.61 -8.84
CA ASP A 113 0.75 1.63 -10.28
C ASP A 113 -0.62 2.14 -10.67
N LYS A 114 -0.67 2.81 -11.82
CA LYS A 114 -1.92 3.27 -12.37
C LYS A 114 -2.26 2.43 -13.59
N ARG A 115 -3.52 2.03 -13.71
CA ARG A 115 -3.98 1.24 -14.85
C ARG A 115 -3.86 2.08 -16.12
N ALA A 116 -3.28 1.46 -17.15
CA ALA A 116 -3.14 2.12 -18.44
C ALA A 116 -4.51 2.37 -19.05
N SER A 117 -4.65 3.52 -19.68
CA SER A 117 -5.86 3.83 -20.41
C SER A 117 -5.94 2.97 -21.66
N ALA A 118 -7.14 2.54 -21.98
CA ALA A 118 -7.36 1.73 -23.17
C ALA A 118 -7.33 2.61 -24.42
#